data_5ec6462ca231d38faff40ba60f7420eb
#
_entry.id   5ec6462ca231d38faff40ba60f7420eb
#
_cell.length_a   1.000
_cell.length_b   1.000
_cell.length_c   1.000
_cell.angle_alpha   90.00
_cell.angle_beta   90.00
_cell.angle_gamma   90.00
#
_symmetry.space_group_name_H-M   'P 1'
#
loop_
_entity.id
_entity.type
_entity.pdbx_description
1 polymer ?
#
loop_
_entity_poly.entity_id
_entity_poly.type
_entity_poly.pdbx_seq_one_letter_code
_entity_poly.pdbx_strand_id
1 'polypeptide(L)'
;IKLPKLKWIRMKKHRDIPEKYCLKSVTISMEPSGKYYASLLYEKTDCENQAEELDYEDAKILGIDYAMHGMAVFSEDIQQENEGYFRKSEERLAREQRKLSHCVKGSNNYYRQKKRVALCHEKIRNQRKDFLHKLSHEMAETYDVVAVEDIDMKAMSQCMHFGKSVMDNGYGKFRELLEYKLTWRGKKLVRVDRFFPSSKKCCKCGSVKKELKLSDRVYFCTCGNRIDRDLNAAINIREEARRMLLAG
;
A
#
# COMPACT_ATOMS: atom_id res chain seq x y z
N ILE A 1 -24.26 17.05 10.84
CA ILE A 1 -23.17 17.54 11.71
C ILE A 1 -23.34 19.03 11.97
N LYS A 2 -23.13 19.45 13.23
CA LYS A 2 -23.15 20.86 13.61
C LYS A 2 -21.71 21.40 13.58
N LEU A 3 -21.44 22.39 12.75
CA LEU A 3 -20.13 23.02 12.65
C LEU A 3 -20.18 24.45 13.19
N PRO A 4 -19.10 24.95 13.83
CA PRO A 4 -18.99 26.35 14.21
C PRO A 4 -19.21 27.25 12.98
N LYS A 5 -19.96 28.33 13.13
CA LYS A 5 -20.34 29.32 12.08
C LYS A 5 -21.23 28.80 10.95
N LEU A 6 -21.20 27.50 10.60
CA LEU A 6 -21.99 26.91 9.51
C LEU A 6 -23.30 26.24 9.97
N LYS A 7 -23.57 26.20 11.29
CA LYS A 7 -24.76 25.56 11.89
C LYS A 7 -24.85 24.06 11.50
N TRP A 8 -26.06 23.57 11.23
CA TRP A 8 -26.32 22.18 10.88
C TRP A 8 -26.12 21.96 9.38
N ILE A 9 -25.24 20.99 9.03
CA ILE A 9 -24.97 20.57 7.66
C ILE A 9 -25.34 19.09 7.52
N ARG A 10 -26.10 18.79 6.48
CA ARG A 10 -26.43 17.40 6.12
C ARG A 10 -25.18 16.71 5.55
N MET A 11 -24.82 15.54 6.08
CA MET A 11 -23.74 14.70 5.56
C MET A 11 -24.23 13.27 5.35
N LYS A 12 -23.59 12.55 4.42
CA LYS A 12 -23.79 11.12 4.26
C LYS A 12 -22.92 10.40 5.29
N LYS A 13 -23.54 9.70 6.23
CA LYS A 13 -22.85 8.85 7.21
C LYS A 13 -22.45 7.54 6.51
N HIS A 14 -21.18 7.15 6.59
CA HIS A 14 -20.67 5.93 5.95
C HIS A 14 -20.43 4.80 6.94
N ARG A 15 -20.20 5.12 8.21
CA ARG A 15 -19.96 4.16 9.30
C ARG A 15 -20.65 4.60 10.56
N ASP A 16 -21.11 3.66 11.36
CA ASP A 16 -21.54 3.92 12.71
C ASP A 16 -20.33 4.14 13.61
N ILE A 17 -20.52 4.98 14.61
CA ILE A 17 -19.49 5.29 15.59
C ILE A 17 -19.76 4.37 16.77
N PRO A 18 -18.79 3.54 17.19
CA PRO A 18 -18.94 2.70 18.36
C PRO A 18 -19.12 3.55 19.62
N GLU A 19 -19.93 3.09 20.58
CA GLU A 19 -20.31 3.83 21.80
C GLU A 19 -19.10 4.22 22.68
N LYS A 20 -18.02 3.43 22.64
CA LYS A 20 -16.78 3.65 23.41
C LYS A 20 -15.80 4.65 22.78
N TYR A 21 -16.25 5.48 21.83
CA TYR A 21 -15.37 6.42 21.14
C TYR A 21 -15.80 7.87 21.35
N CYS A 22 -14.87 8.72 21.74
CA CYS A 22 -15.08 10.16 21.89
C CYS A 22 -14.59 10.93 20.67
N LEU A 23 -15.42 11.81 20.11
CA LEU A 23 -15.04 12.68 19.00
C LEU A 23 -14.06 13.75 19.45
N LYS A 24 -12.86 13.78 18.90
CA LYS A 24 -11.80 14.76 19.21
C LYS A 24 -11.79 15.93 18.24
N SER A 25 -11.85 15.66 16.96
CA SER A 25 -11.79 16.72 15.95
C SER A 25 -12.55 16.38 14.67
N VAL A 26 -12.92 17.42 13.94
CA VAL A 26 -13.56 17.35 12.63
C VAL A 26 -12.77 18.20 11.65
N THR A 27 -12.28 17.61 10.57
CA THR A 27 -11.61 18.33 9.49
C THR A 27 -12.50 18.32 8.25
N ILE A 28 -12.81 19.51 7.74
CA ILE A 28 -13.55 19.66 6.48
C ILE A 28 -12.57 19.94 5.36
N SER A 29 -12.65 19.16 4.30
CA SER A 29 -11.84 19.33 3.10
C SER A 29 -12.70 19.47 1.85
N MET A 30 -12.24 20.27 0.89
CA MET A 30 -12.85 20.40 -0.43
C MET A 30 -11.90 19.78 -1.48
N GLU A 31 -12.42 18.90 -2.28
CA GLU A 31 -11.69 18.31 -3.40
C GLU A 31 -11.78 19.21 -4.66
N PRO A 32 -10.81 19.13 -5.57
CA PRO A 32 -10.88 19.84 -6.85
C PRO A 32 -12.10 19.50 -7.71
N SER A 33 -12.78 18.40 -7.45
CA SER A 33 -14.05 18.00 -8.05
C SER A 33 -15.24 18.83 -7.54
N GLY A 34 -15.06 19.65 -6.48
CA GLY A 34 -16.08 20.41 -5.80
C GLY A 34 -16.87 19.63 -4.75
N LYS A 35 -16.44 18.44 -4.40
CA LYS A 35 -17.03 17.66 -3.30
C LYS A 35 -16.41 18.04 -1.97
N TYR A 36 -17.22 18.01 -0.90
CA TYR A 36 -16.78 18.23 0.47
C TYR A 36 -16.76 16.92 1.23
N TYR A 37 -15.75 16.75 2.08
CA TYR A 37 -15.60 15.61 2.96
C TYR A 37 -15.39 16.08 4.40
N ALA A 38 -15.96 15.35 5.35
CA ALA A 38 -15.71 15.52 6.77
C ALA A 38 -14.90 14.31 7.26
N SER A 39 -13.69 14.55 7.73
CA SER A 39 -12.88 13.58 8.46
C SER A 39 -13.11 13.75 9.95
N LEU A 40 -13.53 12.68 10.61
CA LEU A 40 -13.86 12.65 12.03
C LEU A 40 -12.78 11.85 12.75
N LEU A 41 -12.07 12.48 13.69
CA LEU A 41 -11.08 11.82 14.53
C LEU A 41 -11.74 11.41 15.84
N TYR A 42 -11.70 10.13 16.14
CA TYR A 42 -12.20 9.56 17.39
C TYR A 42 -11.06 8.94 18.20
N GLU A 43 -11.16 9.06 19.50
CA GLU A 43 -10.31 8.39 20.46
C GLU A 43 -11.11 7.33 21.21
N LYS A 44 -10.54 6.14 21.40
CA LYS A 44 -11.15 5.08 22.21
C LYS A 44 -10.97 5.44 23.69
N THR A 45 -12.05 5.40 24.46
CA THR A 45 -12.04 5.83 25.87
C THR A 45 -11.41 4.82 26.80
N ASP A 46 -11.45 3.52 26.44
CA ASP A 46 -10.88 2.43 27.23
C ASP A 46 -9.73 1.79 26.44
N CYS A 47 -8.51 2.11 26.79
CA CYS A 47 -7.30 1.46 26.27
C CYS A 47 -6.82 0.38 27.23
N GLU A 48 -7.55 -0.71 27.36
CA GLU A 48 -6.94 -1.98 27.75
C GLU A 48 -6.34 -2.60 26.51
N ASN A 49 -5.12 -2.17 26.16
CA ASN A 49 -4.28 -2.89 25.20
C ASN A 49 -3.72 -4.13 25.92
N GLN A 50 -4.52 -5.15 26.06
CA GLN A 50 -4.00 -6.51 26.20
C GLN A 50 -3.56 -6.94 24.79
N ALA A 51 -2.38 -6.50 24.37
CA ALA A 51 -1.67 -7.19 23.30
C ALA A 51 -1.26 -8.53 23.90
N GLU A 52 -1.95 -9.61 23.54
CA GLU A 52 -1.45 -10.96 23.79
C GLU A 52 -0.05 -11.04 23.18
N GLU A 53 0.93 -11.49 23.96
CA GLU A 53 2.28 -11.73 23.44
C GLU A 53 2.17 -12.80 22.34
N LEU A 54 2.50 -12.41 21.11
CA LEU A 54 2.51 -13.32 19.98
C LEU A 54 3.64 -14.33 20.17
N ASP A 55 3.29 -15.63 20.17
CA ASP A 55 4.27 -16.68 20.02
C ASP A 55 4.81 -16.68 18.58
N TYR A 56 6.07 -16.30 18.42
CA TYR A 56 6.69 -16.16 17.11
C TYR A 56 7.15 -17.51 16.53
N GLU A 57 7.21 -18.59 17.30
CA GLU A 57 7.56 -19.94 16.80
C GLU A 57 6.48 -20.42 15.85
N ASP A 58 5.21 -20.30 16.24
CA ASP A 58 4.04 -20.73 15.46
C ASP A 58 3.39 -19.60 14.64
N ALA A 59 3.92 -18.40 14.69
CA ALA A 59 3.36 -17.24 13.99
C ALA A 59 3.29 -17.43 12.47
N LYS A 60 2.16 -17.09 11.90
CA LYS A 60 1.95 -17.08 10.44
C LYS A 60 2.57 -15.82 9.83
N ILE A 61 3.71 -15.99 9.17
CA ILE A 61 4.52 -14.88 8.62
C ILE A 61 4.38 -14.82 7.10
N LEU A 62 4.06 -13.63 6.57
CA LEU A 62 4.08 -13.35 5.13
C LEU A 62 5.30 -12.51 4.78
N GLY A 63 6.11 -12.94 3.82
CA GLY A 63 7.18 -12.13 3.21
C GLY A 63 6.70 -11.43 1.95
N ILE A 64 7.09 -10.17 1.79
CA ILE A 64 6.71 -9.33 0.65
C ILE A 64 7.95 -8.71 0.02
N ASP A 65 8.20 -9.02 -1.25
CA ASP A 65 9.19 -8.37 -2.08
C ASP A 65 8.53 -7.31 -2.98
N TYR A 66 9.17 -6.15 -3.13
CA TYR A 66 8.66 -5.08 -3.99
C TYR A 66 8.89 -5.42 -5.46
N ALA A 67 7.84 -5.40 -6.26
CA ALA A 67 7.93 -5.63 -7.69
C ALA A 67 7.63 -4.34 -8.49
N MET A 68 8.48 -4.04 -9.47
CA MET A 68 8.27 -2.90 -10.38
C MET A 68 7.09 -3.12 -11.33
N HIS A 69 6.87 -4.36 -11.75
CA HIS A 69 5.71 -4.79 -12.54
C HIS A 69 4.71 -5.47 -11.63
N GLY A 70 3.63 -4.79 -11.34
CA GLY A 70 2.70 -5.14 -10.27
C GLY A 70 2.97 -4.27 -9.04
N MET A 71 2.63 -4.70 -7.86
CA MET A 71 2.89 -3.96 -6.63
C MET A 71 3.93 -4.68 -5.76
N ALA A 72 3.78 -5.98 -5.61
CA ALA A 72 4.61 -6.82 -4.76
C ALA A 72 4.52 -8.29 -5.19
N VAL A 73 5.51 -9.08 -4.81
CA VAL A 73 5.48 -10.53 -4.85
C VAL A 73 5.43 -11.04 -3.42
N PHE A 74 4.57 -12.02 -3.16
CA PHE A 74 4.36 -12.58 -1.84
C PHE A 74 5.06 -13.95 -1.71
N SER A 75 5.47 -14.31 -0.50
CA SER A 75 6.05 -15.62 -0.21
C SER A 75 5.06 -16.78 -0.32
N GLU A 76 3.78 -16.48 -0.46
CA GLU A 76 2.68 -17.41 -0.71
C GLU A 76 1.95 -17.02 -1.99
N ASP A 77 1.18 -17.95 -2.57
CA ASP A 77 0.40 -17.71 -3.79
C ASP A 77 -0.84 -16.86 -3.46
N ILE A 78 -0.62 -15.55 -3.39
CA ILE A 78 -1.70 -14.56 -3.22
C ILE A 78 -1.99 -13.95 -4.58
N GLN A 79 -3.16 -14.28 -5.12
CA GLN A 79 -3.62 -13.70 -6.38
C GLN A 79 -3.95 -12.22 -6.19
N GLN A 80 -3.23 -11.36 -6.89
CA GLN A 80 -3.53 -9.93 -6.95
C GLN A 80 -4.37 -9.64 -8.18
N GLU A 81 -5.66 -9.39 -7.99
CA GLU A 81 -6.51 -8.83 -9.03
C GLU A 81 -6.19 -7.34 -9.27
N ASN A 82 -4.96 -7.03 -9.62
CA ASN A 82 -4.58 -5.67 -10.00
C ASN A 82 -4.75 -5.46 -11.51
N GLU A 83 -5.87 -5.91 -12.03
CA GLU A 83 -6.12 -5.86 -13.45
C GLU A 83 -6.74 -4.53 -13.90
N GLY A 84 -5.92 -3.73 -14.55
CA GLY A 84 -6.40 -2.89 -15.65
C GLY A 84 -7.35 -1.74 -15.35
N TYR A 85 -7.89 -1.59 -14.13
CA TYR A 85 -8.75 -0.46 -13.77
C TYR A 85 -8.04 0.88 -13.99
N PHE A 86 -6.76 0.90 -13.71
CA PHE A 86 -5.93 2.07 -13.86
C PHE A 86 -5.72 2.42 -15.35
N ARG A 87 -5.36 1.45 -16.19
CA ARG A 87 -5.13 1.69 -17.65
C ARG A 87 -6.35 2.26 -18.34
N LYS A 88 -7.54 1.67 -18.14
CA LYS A 88 -8.81 2.20 -18.70
C LYS A 88 -9.11 3.62 -18.19
N SER A 89 -8.80 3.89 -16.94
CA SER A 89 -8.98 5.21 -16.34
C SER A 89 -7.94 6.23 -16.82
N GLU A 90 -6.71 5.82 -17.11
CA GLU A 90 -5.66 6.67 -17.71
C GLU A 90 -6.03 7.14 -19.12
N GLU A 91 -6.52 6.26 -19.97
CA GLU A 91 -6.95 6.63 -21.33
C GLU A 91 -8.05 7.69 -21.29
N ARG A 92 -9.00 7.51 -20.38
CA ARG A 92 -10.06 8.51 -20.18
C ARG A 92 -9.49 9.83 -19.66
N LEU A 93 -8.59 9.80 -18.69
CA LEU A 93 -7.93 10.98 -18.16
C LEU A 93 -7.15 11.73 -19.23
N ALA A 94 -6.34 11.02 -20.02
CA ALA A 94 -5.58 11.61 -21.14
C ALA A 94 -6.50 12.27 -22.18
N ARG A 95 -7.65 11.67 -22.47
CA ARG A 95 -8.67 12.25 -23.37
C ARG A 95 -9.25 13.54 -22.81
N GLU A 96 -9.63 13.55 -21.52
CA GLU A 96 -10.19 14.73 -20.89
C GLU A 96 -9.14 15.86 -20.69
N GLN A 97 -7.88 15.51 -20.46
CA GLN A 97 -6.77 16.47 -20.41
C GLN A 97 -6.51 17.10 -21.78
N ARG A 98 -6.52 16.34 -22.86
CA ARG A 98 -6.42 16.89 -24.24
C ARG A 98 -7.55 17.87 -24.54
N LYS A 99 -8.79 17.55 -24.16
CA LYS A 99 -9.91 18.50 -24.30
C LYS A 99 -9.68 19.78 -23.49
N LEU A 100 -9.12 19.67 -22.28
CA LEU A 100 -8.83 20.82 -21.44
C LEU A 100 -7.76 21.74 -22.06
N SER A 101 -6.73 21.16 -22.70
CA SER A 101 -5.67 21.94 -23.35
C SER A 101 -6.18 22.78 -24.52
N HIS A 102 -7.28 22.37 -25.16
CA HIS A 102 -7.92 23.13 -26.25
C HIS A 102 -8.93 24.17 -25.75
N CYS A 103 -9.23 24.24 -24.45
CA CYS A 103 -10.15 25.22 -23.92
C CYS A 103 -9.44 26.58 -23.69
N VAL A 104 -10.11 27.67 -23.99
CA VAL A 104 -9.64 29.02 -23.64
C VAL A 104 -9.62 29.16 -22.12
N LYS A 105 -8.42 29.44 -21.57
CA LYS A 105 -8.24 29.61 -20.13
C LYS A 105 -9.15 30.73 -19.59
N GLY A 106 -9.82 30.47 -18.46
CA GLY A 106 -10.76 31.42 -17.84
C GLY A 106 -12.18 31.36 -18.38
N SER A 107 -12.45 30.63 -19.47
CA SER A 107 -13.81 30.46 -19.99
C SER A 107 -14.64 29.51 -19.14
N ASN A 108 -15.97 29.61 -19.20
CA ASN A 108 -16.87 28.68 -18.54
C ASN A 108 -16.63 27.21 -18.98
N ASN A 109 -16.29 27.01 -20.27
CA ASN A 109 -15.96 25.70 -20.81
C ASN A 109 -14.66 25.15 -20.18
N TYR A 110 -13.66 25.99 -19.99
CA TYR A 110 -12.41 25.62 -19.29
C TYR A 110 -12.69 25.12 -17.87
N TYR A 111 -13.47 25.85 -17.07
CA TYR A 111 -13.79 25.44 -15.71
C TYR A 111 -14.62 24.16 -15.65
N ARG A 112 -15.58 23.99 -16.58
CA ARG A 112 -16.36 22.77 -16.71
C ARG A 112 -15.47 21.56 -17.06
N GLN A 113 -14.55 21.73 -18.00
CA GLN A 113 -13.61 20.69 -18.41
C GLN A 113 -12.58 20.39 -17.32
N LYS A 114 -12.06 21.39 -16.63
CA LYS A 114 -11.19 21.22 -15.46
C LYS A 114 -11.84 20.35 -14.37
N LYS A 115 -13.13 20.57 -14.11
CA LYS A 115 -13.90 19.74 -13.17
C LYS A 115 -14.00 18.27 -13.65
N ARG A 116 -14.17 18.02 -14.95
CA ARG A 116 -14.18 16.64 -15.50
C ARG A 116 -12.83 15.94 -15.31
N VAL A 117 -11.74 16.63 -15.56
CA VAL A 117 -10.37 16.14 -15.31
C VAL A 117 -10.19 15.82 -13.82
N ALA A 118 -10.62 16.71 -12.92
CA ALA A 118 -10.56 16.48 -11.48
C ALA A 118 -11.36 15.24 -11.03
N LEU A 119 -12.54 15.01 -11.60
CA LEU A 119 -13.35 13.82 -11.34
C LEU A 119 -12.67 12.53 -11.83
N CYS A 120 -11.94 12.57 -12.96
CA CYS A 120 -11.14 11.43 -13.42
C CYS A 120 -9.99 11.11 -12.44
N HIS A 121 -9.24 12.11 -12.00
CA HIS A 121 -8.20 11.93 -10.98
C HIS A 121 -8.75 11.40 -9.66
N GLU A 122 -9.88 11.93 -9.21
CA GLU A 122 -10.55 11.47 -7.99
C GLU A 122 -10.94 9.98 -8.10
N LYS A 123 -11.52 9.58 -9.25
CA LYS A 123 -11.89 8.18 -9.48
C LYS A 123 -10.66 7.25 -9.42
N ILE A 124 -9.58 7.59 -10.12
CA ILE A 124 -8.34 6.80 -10.13
C ILE A 124 -7.77 6.67 -8.71
N ARG A 125 -7.67 7.79 -7.98
CA ARG A 125 -7.18 7.82 -6.59
C ARG A 125 -8.05 6.94 -5.68
N ASN A 126 -9.36 7.02 -5.79
CA ASN A 126 -10.29 6.25 -4.96
C ASN A 126 -10.23 4.76 -5.26
N GLN A 127 -10.14 4.36 -6.54
CA GLN A 127 -9.97 2.95 -6.93
C GLN A 127 -8.66 2.37 -6.37
N ARG A 128 -7.54 3.12 -6.51
CA ARG A 128 -6.25 2.70 -5.94
C ARG A 128 -6.34 2.56 -4.42
N LYS A 129 -6.92 3.56 -3.75
CA LYS A 129 -7.09 3.54 -2.31
C LYS A 129 -7.94 2.36 -1.83
N ASP A 130 -9.04 2.06 -2.51
CA ASP A 130 -9.91 0.93 -2.19
C ASP A 130 -9.17 -0.40 -2.32
N PHE A 131 -8.44 -0.60 -3.43
CA PHE A 131 -7.61 -1.78 -3.64
C PHE A 131 -6.57 -1.97 -2.52
N LEU A 132 -5.78 -0.92 -2.22
CA LEU A 132 -4.76 -0.99 -1.18
C LEU A 132 -5.35 -1.25 0.21
N HIS A 133 -6.52 -0.68 0.50
CA HIS A 133 -7.22 -0.94 1.76
C HIS A 133 -7.72 -2.37 1.88
N LYS A 134 -8.26 -2.95 0.81
CA LYS A 134 -8.74 -4.34 0.79
C LYS A 134 -7.56 -5.30 0.98
N LEU A 135 -6.53 -5.15 0.15
CA LEU A 135 -5.35 -6.00 0.20
C LEU A 135 -4.65 -5.95 1.57
N SER A 136 -4.41 -4.74 2.11
CA SER A 136 -3.80 -4.61 3.43
C SER A 136 -4.69 -5.07 4.59
N HIS A 137 -6.02 -5.07 4.40
CA HIS A 137 -6.95 -5.62 5.38
C HIS A 137 -6.88 -7.14 5.40
N GLU A 138 -6.97 -7.79 4.25
CA GLU A 138 -6.88 -9.22 4.09
C GLU A 138 -5.59 -9.78 4.70
N MET A 139 -4.44 -9.13 4.41
CA MET A 139 -3.17 -9.53 5.00
C MET A 139 -3.13 -9.37 6.51
N ALA A 140 -3.64 -8.26 7.04
CA ALA A 140 -3.68 -8.03 8.48
C ALA A 140 -4.66 -8.96 9.22
N GLU A 141 -5.69 -9.49 8.54
CA GLU A 141 -6.56 -10.54 9.11
C GLU A 141 -5.87 -11.90 9.10
N THR A 142 -5.21 -12.25 7.99
CA THR A 142 -4.73 -13.62 7.72
C THR A 142 -3.41 -13.95 8.40
N TYR A 143 -2.50 -12.96 8.53
CA TYR A 143 -1.13 -13.16 9.02
C TYR A 143 -0.91 -12.46 10.36
N ASP A 144 -0.06 -13.05 11.20
CA ASP A 144 0.33 -12.48 12.50
C ASP A 144 1.49 -11.51 12.35
N VAL A 145 2.37 -11.81 11.39
CA VAL A 145 3.50 -10.96 11.03
C VAL A 145 3.56 -10.78 9.53
N VAL A 146 3.79 -9.55 9.09
CA VAL A 146 4.12 -9.25 7.70
C VAL A 146 5.53 -8.68 7.63
N ALA A 147 6.37 -9.26 6.78
CA ALA A 147 7.76 -8.85 6.58
C ALA A 147 7.91 -8.14 5.23
N VAL A 148 8.58 -7.00 5.24
CA VAL A 148 8.85 -6.18 4.04
C VAL A 148 10.32 -5.77 4.02
N GLU A 149 10.89 -5.55 2.85
CA GLU A 149 12.20 -4.93 2.73
C GLU A 149 12.13 -3.42 3.06
N ASP A 150 13.14 -2.90 3.77
CA ASP A 150 13.23 -1.46 4.10
C ASP A 150 13.77 -0.66 2.91
N ILE A 151 12.92 -0.47 1.91
CA ILE A 151 13.25 0.27 0.68
C ILE A 151 12.99 1.76 0.89
N ASP A 152 13.98 2.59 0.55
CA ASP A 152 13.78 4.03 0.41
C ASP A 152 13.10 4.35 -0.93
N MET A 153 11.77 4.47 -0.88
CA MET A 153 10.94 4.76 -2.05
C MET A 153 11.25 6.12 -2.69
N LYS A 154 11.73 7.10 -1.91
CA LYS A 154 12.10 8.43 -2.43
C LYS A 154 13.38 8.33 -3.25
N ALA A 155 14.42 7.70 -2.71
CA ALA A 155 15.66 7.47 -3.42
C ALA A 155 15.43 6.67 -4.71
N MET A 156 14.60 5.62 -4.65
CA MET A 156 14.29 4.78 -5.80
C MET A 156 13.53 5.56 -6.89
N SER A 157 12.62 6.44 -6.53
CA SER A 157 11.89 7.26 -7.51
C SER A 157 12.79 8.28 -8.22
N GLN A 158 13.83 8.77 -7.55
CA GLN A 158 14.76 9.78 -8.08
C GLN A 158 15.88 9.18 -8.92
N CYS A 159 16.45 8.05 -8.49
CA CYS A 159 17.66 7.50 -9.09
C CYS A 159 17.47 6.78 -10.44
N MET A 160 16.27 6.29 -10.76
CA MET A 160 16.09 5.37 -11.88
C MET A 160 15.03 5.79 -12.92
N HIS A 161 14.59 7.05 -12.92
CA HIS A 161 13.47 7.55 -13.74
C HIS A 161 12.16 6.74 -13.57
N PHE A 162 12.07 5.90 -12.53
CA PHE A 162 10.90 5.07 -12.22
C PHE A 162 9.83 5.82 -11.43
N GLY A 163 9.98 7.13 -11.22
CA GLY A 163 9.08 7.93 -10.40
C GLY A 163 7.60 7.71 -10.71
N LYS A 164 7.25 7.54 -12.00
CA LYS A 164 5.86 7.26 -12.40
C LYS A 164 5.41 5.88 -11.90
N SER A 165 6.20 4.82 -12.11
CA SER A 165 5.86 3.46 -11.69
C SER A 165 5.83 3.30 -10.17
N VAL A 166 6.80 3.88 -9.45
CA VAL A 166 6.88 3.85 -7.99
C VAL A 166 5.70 4.59 -7.36
N MET A 167 5.34 5.77 -7.89
CA MET A 167 4.17 6.54 -7.44
C MET A 167 2.86 5.84 -7.82
N ASP A 168 2.81 5.17 -8.97
CA ASP A 168 1.61 4.49 -9.46
C ASP A 168 1.32 3.20 -8.70
N ASN A 169 2.34 2.45 -8.31
CA ASN A 169 2.18 1.20 -7.57
C ASN A 169 1.65 1.41 -6.14
N GLY A 170 1.87 2.59 -5.55
CA GLY A 170 1.33 2.92 -4.23
C GLY A 170 1.91 2.09 -3.08
N TYR A 171 3.08 1.43 -3.27
CA TYR A 171 3.70 0.54 -2.28
C TYR A 171 3.97 1.23 -0.93
N GLY A 172 4.48 2.48 -0.96
CA GLY A 172 4.67 3.25 0.28
C GLY A 172 3.36 3.43 1.06
N LYS A 173 2.25 3.72 0.35
CA LYS A 173 0.93 3.83 0.98
C LYS A 173 0.41 2.49 1.46
N PHE A 174 0.66 1.42 0.73
CA PHE A 174 0.33 0.06 1.15
C PHE A 174 1.03 -0.32 2.47
N ARG A 175 2.34 -0.04 2.58
CA ARG A 175 3.12 -0.27 3.81
C ARG A 175 2.56 0.50 5.01
N GLU A 176 2.21 1.78 4.84
CA GLU A 176 1.55 2.57 5.89
C GLU A 176 0.21 1.95 6.32
N LEU A 177 -0.60 1.49 5.35
CA LEU A 177 -1.88 0.86 5.61
C LEU A 177 -1.74 -0.48 6.34
N LEU A 178 -0.73 -1.27 6.01
CA LEU A 178 -0.39 -2.51 6.70
C LEU A 178 0.04 -2.23 8.14
N GLU A 179 0.98 -1.31 8.33
CA GLU A 179 1.57 -1.00 9.63
C GLU A 179 0.49 -0.67 10.67
N TYR A 180 -0.40 0.30 10.39
CA TYR A 180 -1.43 0.66 11.36
C TYR A 180 -2.48 -0.44 11.58
N LYS A 181 -2.81 -1.22 10.52
CA LYS A 181 -3.81 -2.29 10.66
C LYS A 181 -3.30 -3.47 11.46
N LEU A 182 -2.02 -3.83 11.28
CA LEU A 182 -1.36 -4.84 12.09
C LEU A 182 -1.24 -4.37 13.54
N THR A 183 -0.77 -3.15 13.77
CA THR A 183 -0.67 -2.56 15.12
C THR A 183 -2.02 -2.55 15.85
N TRP A 184 -3.10 -2.19 15.18
CA TRP A 184 -4.44 -2.22 15.79
C TRP A 184 -4.94 -3.61 16.19
N ARG A 185 -4.32 -4.66 15.65
CA ARG A 185 -4.62 -6.08 15.94
C ARG A 185 -3.61 -6.73 16.87
N GLY A 186 -2.68 -5.97 17.45
CA GLY A 186 -1.56 -6.51 18.21
C GLY A 186 -0.55 -7.29 17.39
N LYS A 187 -0.61 -7.19 16.06
CA LYS A 187 0.25 -7.89 15.10
C LYS A 187 1.42 -7.00 14.66
N LYS A 188 2.44 -7.56 14.01
CA LYS A 188 3.72 -6.87 13.77
C LYS A 188 4.05 -6.74 12.28
N LEU A 189 4.54 -5.55 11.87
CA LEU A 189 5.23 -5.35 10.61
C LEU A 189 6.75 -5.39 10.87
N VAL A 190 7.45 -6.32 10.25
CA VAL A 190 8.92 -6.45 10.34
C VAL A 190 9.55 -5.84 9.08
N ARG A 191 10.56 -4.99 9.28
CA ARG A 191 11.34 -4.40 8.18
C ARG A 191 12.69 -5.09 8.14
N VAL A 192 12.93 -5.83 7.06
CA VAL A 192 14.21 -6.48 6.80
C VAL A 192 15.17 -5.46 6.21
N ASP A 193 16.42 -5.49 6.66
CA ASP A 193 17.44 -4.55 6.22
C ASP A 193 17.60 -4.54 4.68
N ARG A 194 17.74 -3.35 4.10
CA ARG A 194 17.89 -3.14 2.64
C ARG A 194 19.14 -3.79 2.02
N PHE A 195 20.14 -4.09 2.85
CA PHE A 195 21.36 -4.76 2.42
C PHE A 195 21.29 -6.29 2.55
N PHE A 196 20.20 -6.80 3.12
CA PHE A 196 19.98 -8.24 3.15
C PHE A 196 19.87 -8.78 1.72
N PRO A 197 20.65 -9.79 1.34
CA PRO A 197 20.73 -10.27 -0.04
C PRO A 197 19.50 -11.14 -0.42
N SER A 198 18.30 -10.63 -0.24
CA SER A 198 17.03 -11.36 -0.41
C SER A 198 16.94 -12.09 -1.75
N SER A 199 17.27 -11.42 -2.86
CA SER A 199 17.23 -11.98 -4.21
C SER A 199 18.43 -12.88 -4.55
N LYS A 200 19.58 -12.73 -3.85
CA LYS A 200 20.82 -13.50 -4.11
C LYS A 200 20.93 -14.75 -3.25
N LYS A 201 20.25 -14.82 -2.12
CA LYS A 201 20.25 -15.97 -1.21
C LYS A 201 19.31 -17.04 -1.73
N CYS A 202 19.71 -18.29 -1.66
CA CYS A 202 18.83 -19.41 -1.98
C CYS A 202 17.87 -19.70 -0.83
N CYS A 203 16.58 -19.66 -1.06
CA CYS A 203 15.57 -19.94 -0.05
C CYS A 203 15.59 -21.39 0.46
N LYS A 204 16.20 -22.33 -0.29
CA LYS A 204 16.26 -23.74 0.07
C LYS A 204 17.51 -24.12 0.87
N CYS A 205 18.70 -23.64 0.46
CA CYS A 205 19.96 -24.06 1.10
C CYS A 205 20.75 -22.90 1.74
N GLY A 206 20.29 -21.66 1.62
CA GLY A 206 20.91 -20.48 2.23
C GLY A 206 22.17 -19.97 1.50
N SER A 207 22.69 -20.66 0.47
CA SER A 207 23.87 -20.19 -0.26
C SER A 207 23.60 -18.86 -0.98
N VAL A 208 24.59 -17.96 -0.95
CA VAL A 208 24.48 -16.62 -1.54
C VAL A 208 25.29 -16.55 -2.83
N LYS A 209 24.65 -16.15 -3.93
CA LYS A 209 25.31 -15.91 -5.20
C LYS A 209 26.09 -14.59 -5.17
N LYS A 210 27.31 -14.62 -5.71
CA LYS A 210 28.12 -13.40 -5.89
C LYS A 210 27.49 -12.46 -6.92
N GLU A 211 27.04 -13.01 -8.04
CA GLU A 211 26.48 -12.26 -9.16
C GLU A 211 25.07 -12.76 -9.51
N LEU A 212 24.16 -11.82 -9.73
CA LEU A 212 22.82 -12.02 -10.24
C LEU A 212 22.46 -10.80 -11.09
N LYS A 213 22.20 -10.99 -12.38
CA LYS A 213 21.83 -9.89 -13.27
C LYS A 213 20.39 -9.47 -13.06
N LEU A 214 20.08 -8.20 -13.27
CA LEU A 214 18.70 -7.68 -13.17
C LEU A 214 17.76 -8.32 -14.21
N SER A 215 18.30 -8.79 -15.33
CA SER A 215 17.56 -9.51 -16.36
C SER A 215 17.15 -10.92 -15.97
N ASP A 216 17.83 -11.52 -14.98
CA ASP A 216 17.58 -12.90 -14.57
C ASP A 216 16.25 -12.97 -13.80
N ARG A 217 15.25 -13.58 -14.40
CA ARG A 217 13.93 -13.76 -13.79
C ARG A 217 13.79 -15.05 -13.01
N VAL A 218 14.61 -16.03 -13.31
CA VAL A 218 14.64 -17.33 -12.64
C VAL A 218 15.93 -17.47 -11.83
N TYR A 219 15.78 -17.80 -10.57
CA TYR A 219 16.88 -18.12 -9.68
C TYR A 219 17.25 -19.60 -9.80
N PHE A 220 18.50 -19.90 -10.09
CA PHE A 220 19.05 -21.25 -10.12
C PHE A 220 20.11 -21.41 -9.04
N CYS A 221 20.07 -22.48 -8.27
CA CYS A 221 21.07 -22.79 -7.26
C CYS A 221 21.79 -24.11 -7.56
N THR A 222 23.04 -24.23 -7.13
CA THR A 222 23.80 -25.47 -7.19
C THR A 222 23.17 -26.63 -6.41
N CYS A 223 22.31 -26.32 -5.42
CA CYS A 223 21.52 -27.33 -4.71
C CYS A 223 20.34 -27.90 -5.52
N GLY A 224 20.18 -27.50 -6.79
CA GLY A 224 19.08 -27.91 -7.67
C GLY A 224 17.81 -27.05 -7.53
N ASN A 225 17.80 -26.02 -6.68
CA ASN A 225 16.64 -25.12 -6.56
C ASN A 225 16.49 -24.26 -7.83
N ARG A 226 15.28 -24.30 -8.42
CA ARG A 226 14.88 -23.46 -9.56
C ARG A 226 13.54 -22.82 -9.24
N ILE A 227 13.53 -21.51 -9.09
CA ILE A 227 12.37 -20.75 -8.64
C ILE A 227 12.37 -19.37 -9.30
N ASP A 228 11.21 -18.71 -9.39
CA ASP A 228 11.13 -17.29 -9.74
C ASP A 228 11.98 -16.47 -8.76
N ARG A 229 12.72 -15.49 -9.26
CA ARG A 229 13.67 -14.70 -8.47
C ARG A 229 12.97 -13.85 -7.40
N ASP A 230 11.85 -13.24 -7.77
CA ASP A 230 11.14 -12.32 -6.89
C ASP A 230 10.37 -13.13 -5.81
N LEU A 231 9.86 -14.34 -6.16
CA LEU A 231 9.33 -15.29 -5.18
C LEU A 231 10.41 -15.81 -4.23
N ASN A 232 11.61 -16.14 -4.74
CA ASN A 232 12.75 -16.51 -3.88
C ASN A 232 13.09 -15.39 -2.88
N ALA A 233 13.06 -14.13 -3.33
CA ALA A 233 13.30 -12.97 -2.46
C ALA A 233 12.22 -12.83 -1.38
N ALA A 234 10.95 -12.94 -1.75
CA ALA A 234 9.84 -12.87 -0.79
C ALA A 234 9.93 -13.96 0.30
N ILE A 235 10.31 -15.20 -0.09
CA ILE A 235 10.53 -16.31 0.86
C ILE A 235 11.71 -15.97 1.79
N ASN A 236 12.81 -15.45 1.26
CA ASN A 236 13.98 -15.08 2.06
C ASN A 236 13.68 -13.93 3.03
N ILE A 237 12.86 -12.96 2.64
CA ILE A 237 12.38 -11.88 3.52
C ILE A 237 11.56 -12.46 4.67
N ARG A 238 10.68 -13.42 4.40
CA ARG A 238 9.90 -14.13 5.42
C ARG A 238 10.79 -14.85 6.43
N GLU A 239 11.76 -15.64 5.96
CA GLU A 239 12.65 -16.41 6.83
C GLU A 239 13.59 -15.51 7.63
N GLU A 240 14.07 -14.42 7.06
CA GLU A 240 14.88 -13.44 7.80
C GLU A 240 14.07 -12.76 8.90
N ALA A 241 12.82 -12.38 8.62
CA ALA A 241 11.93 -11.83 9.66
C ALA A 241 11.67 -12.83 10.78
N ARG A 242 11.48 -14.13 10.48
CA ARG A 242 11.37 -15.18 11.49
C ARG A 242 12.62 -15.25 12.35
N ARG A 243 13.79 -15.25 11.73
CA ARG A 243 15.07 -15.24 12.44
C ARG A 243 15.22 -14.02 13.35
N MET A 244 14.84 -12.82 12.88
CA MET A 244 14.89 -11.59 13.66
C MET A 244 13.96 -11.63 14.88
N LEU A 245 12.76 -12.21 14.73
CA LEU A 245 11.78 -12.30 15.81
C LEU A 245 12.17 -13.32 16.89
N LEU A 246 12.85 -14.40 16.51
CA LEU A 246 13.34 -15.43 17.45
C LEU A 246 14.67 -15.06 18.14
N ALA A 247 15.39 -14.08 17.61
CA ALA A 247 16.68 -13.64 18.16
C ALA A 247 16.58 -12.46 19.11
N GLY A 248 15.46 -11.76 19.16
CA GLY A 248 15.26 -10.55 19.98
C GLY A 248 14.10 -10.63 20.89
#